data_262ca2fa874424f8ede901813eeb48e9
#
_entry.id   262ca2fa874424f8ede901813eeb48e9
#
_cell.length_a   1.000
_cell.length_b   1.000
_cell.length_c   1.000
_cell.angle_alpha   90.00
_cell.angle_beta   90.00
_cell.angle_gamma   90.00
#
_symmetry.space_group_name_H-M   'P 1'
#
loop_
_entity.id
_entity.type
_entity.pdbx_description
1 polymer ?
#
loop_
_entity_poly.entity_id
_entity_poly.type
_entity_poly.pdbx_seq_one_letter_code
_entity_poly.pdbx_strand_id
1 'polypeptide(L)'
;MQDNTISVILPIKSLENFKPNLLDALRNQTYSSLELIIVDASKDGLNRNKINLNGFENVKWVFSKNAFPGKARNAGIREASCEIIALLDSMTVPKSTWLEDGFRALSNQKAEFIFGKCIAVSESYFSRVVKALTYGCLSFRSLPGSIFQLKALNKIGIQVENVRAGEDIEWIQRIEYLGIKSMQPSDQNIYYYGFPNSLLKLIKKWNEYSIANAKLNILTFQKVIYFYLISILALYFLYTWNYIFTEGQWDESTSFIPNLNTISWSLLFGMYFFSRSILLPLSKGETFRFVLPFNWIVLGLTGLLMDIVKIPGRVYGLIRIIGIKIK
;
A
#
# COMPACT_ATOMS: atom_id res chain seq x y z
N MET A 1 9.59 0.27 38.31
CA MET A 1 8.46 0.92 37.61
C MET A 1 8.59 0.49 36.17
N GLN A 2 7.60 -0.19 35.61
CA GLN A 2 7.60 -0.46 34.17
C GLN A 2 7.56 0.89 33.48
N ASP A 3 8.57 1.13 32.64
CA ASP A 3 8.70 2.38 31.91
C ASP A 3 7.57 2.42 30.87
N ASN A 4 6.53 3.20 31.14
CA ASN A 4 5.34 3.31 30.28
C ASN A 4 5.62 4.12 29.00
N THR A 5 6.87 4.30 28.63
CA THR A 5 7.29 5.04 27.45
C THR A 5 7.09 4.19 26.17
N ILE A 6 6.71 4.82 25.07
CA ILE A 6 6.53 4.20 23.76
C ILE A 6 7.60 4.67 22.81
N SER A 7 8.36 3.76 22.17
CA SER A 7 9.30 4.10 21.09
C SER A 7 8.54 4.25 19.77
N VAL A 8 8.42 5.47 19.27
CA VAL A 8 7.80 5.80 17.99
C VAL A 8 8.86 5.80 16.89
N ILE A 9 8.76 4.87 15.95
CA ILE A 9 9.71 4.72 14.85
C ILE A 9 9.18 5.42 13.61
N LEU A 10 9.95 6.38 13.09
CA LEU A 10 9.58 7.22 11.95
C LEU A 10 10.68 7.18 10.87
N PRO A 11 10.56 6.30 9.87
CA PRO A 11 11.45 6.31 8.71
C PRO A 11 11.18 7.49 7.80
N ILE A 12 12.25 8.19 7.38
CA ILE A 12 12.19 9.32 6.45
C ILE A 12 13.21 9.09 5.34
N LYS A 13 12.76 9.03 4.08
CA LYS A 13 13.65 8.88 2.92
C LYS A 13 13.94 10.20 2.22
N SER A 14 13.00 11.12 2.20
CA SER A 14 13.18 12.48 1.66
C SER A 14 12.22 13.45 2.35
N LEU A 15 12.63 14.72 2.44
CA LEU A 15 11.79 15.76 3.02
C LEU A 15 10.59 16.13 2.14
N GLU A 16 10.65 15.88 0.83
CA GLU A 16 9.51 16.05 -0.08
C GLU A 16 8.35 15.10 0.26
N ASN A 17 8.66 13.92 0.80
CA ASN A 17 7.70 12.91 1.22
C ASN A 17 7.52 12.88 2.74
N PHE A 18 7.64 14.03 3.38
CA PHE A 18 7.44 14.20 4.81
C PHE A 18 6.28 15.17 5.06
N LYS A 19 5.29 14.75 5.83
CA LYS A 19 4.17 15.62 6.19
C LYS A 19 4.55 16.56 7.34
N PRO A 20 4.56 17.89 7.12
CA PRO A 20 4.98 18.83 8.14
C PRO A 20 4.19 18.72 9.45
N ASN A 21 2.88 18.52 9.37
CA ASN A 21 2.00 18.39 10.52
C ASN A 21 2.07 17.02 11.24
N LEU A 22 2.91 16.07 10.77
CA LEU A 22 3.13 14.80 11.46
C LEU A 22 3.77 15.01 12.85
N LEU A 23 4.79 15.86 12.93
CA LEU A 23 5.45 16.13 14.21
C LEU A 23 4.54 16.90 15.18
N ASP A 24 3.71 17.80 14.66
CA ASP A 24 2.71 18.49 15.48
C ASP A 24 1.66 17.52 16.03
N ALA A 25 1.23 16.56 15.20
CA ALA A 25 0.34 15.52 15.65
C ALA A 25 0.97 14.59 16.72
N LEU A 26 2.29 14.38 16.66
CA LEU A 26 3.01 13.64 17.72
C LEU A 26 3.16 14.45 19.00
N ARG A 27 3.43 15.77 18.91
CA ARG A 27 3.48 16.66 20.10
C ARG A 27 2.13 16.73 20.82
N ASN A 28 1.04 16.67 20.04
CA ASN A 28 -0.32 16.80 20.54
C ASN A 28 -0.95 15.44 20.89
N GLN A 29 -0.15 14.38 21.09
CA GLN A 29 -0.67 13.11 21.61
C GLN A 29 -1.15 13.29 23.06
N THR A 30 -2.30 12.70 23.39
CA THR A 30 -2.80 12.66 24.78
C THR A 30 -1.90 11.83 25.67
N TYR A 31 -1.12 10.91 25.10
CA TYR A 31 -0.08 10.14 25.76
C TYR A 31 1.29 10.75 25.45
N SER A 32 1.87 11.44 26.42
CA SER A 32 3.07 12.25 26.24
C SER A 32 4.41 11.50 26.43
N SER A 33 4.40 10.33 27.09
CA SER A 33 5.63 9.58 27.34
C SER A 33 6.05 8.79 26.10
N LEU A 34 6.84 9.43 25.25
CA LEU A 34 7.35 8.83 24.01
C LEU A 34 8.84 9.10 23.78
N GLU A 35 9.51 8.11 23.19
CA GLU A 35 10.82 8.22 22.56
C GLU A 35 10.61 8.31 21.04
N LEU A 36 11.10 9.34 20.38
CA LEU A 36 10.99 9.49 18.94
C LEU A 36 12.28 9.01 18.26
N ILE A 37 12.18 7.97 17.44
CA ILE A 37 13.31 7.41 16.68
C ILE A 37 13.12 7.74 15.20
N ILE A 38 13.86 8.76 14.73
CA ILE A 38 13.89 9.12 13.31
C ILE A 38 14.92 8.26 12.61
N VAL A 39 14.47 7.50 11.61
CA VAL A 39 15.37 6.69 10.78
C VAL A 39 15.55 7.39 9.43
N ASP A 40 16.70 8.00 9.25
CA ASP A 40 17.11 8.59 7.98
C ASP A 40 17.47 7.49 6.98
N ALA A 41 16.55 7.22 6.06
CA ALA A 41 16.68 6.22 5.00
C ALA A 41 17.14 6.81 3.66
N SER A 42 17.64 8.04 3.67
CA SER A 42 18.14 8.72 2.47
C SER A 42 19.46 8.13 1.97
N LYS A 43 19.89 8.57 0.79
CA LYS A 43 21.16 8.13 0.20
C LYS A 43 22.37 8.79 0.88
N ASP A 44 22.26 10.10 1.11
CA ASP A 44 23.40 10.96 1.47
C ASP A 44 23.25 11.65 2.83
N GLY A 45 22.18 11.32 3.57
CA GLY A 45 21.83 11.97 4.83
C GLY A 45 20.84 13.14 4.64
N LEU A 46 19.85 13.22 5.51
CA LEU A 46 18.91 14.34 5.53
C LEU A 46 19.50 15.52 6.28
N ASN A 47 19.17 16.73 5.83
CA ASN A 47 19.48 17.92 6.60
C ASN A 47 18.56 17.99 7.83
N ARG A 48 19.11 17.65 9.00
CA ARG A 48 18.39 17.61 10.29
C ARG A 48 17.79 18.96 10.66
N ASN A 49 18.44 20.06 10.30
CA ASN A 49 17.98 21.43 10.62
C ASN A 49 16.66 21.80 9.91
N LYS A 50 16.26 21.04 8.89
CA LYS A 50 14.97 21.21 8.20
C LYS A 50 13.81 20.47 8.88
N ILE A 51 14.09 19.72 9.95
CA ILE A 51 13.08 18.98 10.72
C ILE A 51 13.02 19.63 12.11
N ASN A 52 11.89 20.28 12.41
CA ASN A 52 11.69 20.90 13.72
C ASN A 52 11.41 19.82 14.77
N LEU A 53 12.37 19.56 15.64
CA LEU A 53 12.27 18.58 16.73
C LEU A 53 12.03 19.23 18.10
N ASN A 54 11.81 20.53 18.16
CA ASN A 54 11.52 21.22 19.41
C ASN A 54 10.27 20.63 20.07
N GLY A 55 10.29 20.46 21.38
CA GLY A 55 9.18 19.88 22.14
C GLY A 55 9.20 18.35 22.26
N PHE A 56 10.21 17.67 21.69
CA PHE A 56 10.48 16.27 21.99
C PHE A 56 11.68 16.17 22.93
N GLU A 57 11.50 15.55 24.09
CA GLU A 57 12.53 15.39 25.11
C GLU A 57 13.53 14.29 24.78
N ASN A 58 13.02 13.20 24.20
CA ASN A 58 13.82 12.02 23.87
C ASN A 58 13.77 11.72 22.35
N VAL A 59 14.82 12.10 21.62
CA VAL A 59 14.93 11.91 20.18
C VAL A 59 16.22 11.17 19.83
N LYS A 60 16.07 10.05 19.13
CA LYS A 60 17.19 9.34 18.51
C LYS A 60 17.17 9.53 17.00
N TRP A 61 18.35 9.69 16.42
CA TRP A 61 18.53 9.81 14.98
C TRP A 61 19.42 8.69 14.47
N VAL A 62 18.85 7.81 13.65
CA VAL A 62 19.50 6.61 13.11
C VAL A 62 19.70 6.79 11.61
N PHE A 63 20.91 6.64 11.12
CA PHE A 63 21.18 6.65 9.68
C PHE A 63 21.21 5.24 9.11
N SER A 64 20.33 4.96 8.16
CA SER A 64 20.25 3.67 7.46
C SER A 64 20.31 3.93 5.94
N LYS A 65 21.52 4.08 5.42
CA LYS A 65 21.81 4.51 4.04
C LYS A 65 20.95 3.80 2.99
N ASN A 66 20.19 4.60 2.24
CA ASN A 66 19.34 4.16 1.13
C ASN A 66 18.42 2.96 1.46
N ALA A 67 17.95 2.90 2.71
CA ALA A 67 17.16 1.77 3.19
C ALA A 67 15.78 1.73 2.52
N PHE A 68 15.31 0.50 2.29
CA PHE A 68 13.91 0.24 2.00
C PHE A 68 13.08 0.28 3.29
N PRO A 69 11.75 0.39 3.20
CA PRO A 69 10.91 0.63 4.38
C PRO A 69 11.08 -0.42 5.49
N GLY A 70 11.12 -1.72 5.16
CA GLY A 70 11.33 -2.78 6.14
C GLY A 70 12.69 -2.67 6.84
N LYS A 71 13.77 -2.43 6.08
CA LYS A 71 15.11 -2.23 6.64
C LYS A 71 15.16 -1.00 7.56
N ALA A 72 14.52 0.10 7.15
CA ALA A 72 14.50 1.32 7.95
C ALA A 72 13.73 1.11 9.27
N ARG A 73 12.55 0.47 9.23
CA ARG A 73 11.80 0.16 10.45
C ARG A 73 12.57 -0.78 11.37
N ASN A 74 13.21 -1.83 10.83
CA ASN A 74 14.05 -2.74 11.62
C ASN A 74 15.23 -2.01 12.28
N ALA A 75 15.86 -1.04 11.58
CA ALA A 75 16.91 -0.23 12.16
C ALA A 75 16.40 0.59 13.36
N GLY A 76 15.23 1.21 13.23
CA GLY A 76 14.61 1.94 14.33
C GLY A 76 14.20 1.02 15.51
N ILE A 77 13.68 -0.18 15.22
CA ILE A 77 13.33 -1.16 16.25
C ILE A 77 14.55 -1.60 17.06
N ARG A 78 15.70 -1.77 16.43
CA ARG A 78 16.96 -2.14 17.13
C ARG A 78 17.46 -1.06 18.08
N GLU A 79 17.15 0.20 17.80
CA GLU A 79 17.54 1.36 18.64
C GLU A 79 16.50 1.74 19.69
N ALA A 80 15.35 1.06 19.68
CA ALA A 80 14.28 1.32 20.63
C ALA A 80 14.70 0.92 22.05
N SER A 81 14.45 1.81 23.03
CA SER A 81 14.74 1.57 24.44
C SER A 81 13.53 1.02 25.21
N CYS A 82 12.35 1.11 24.61
CA CYS A 82 11.07 0.81 25.29
C CYS A 82 10.52 -0.56 24.89
N GLU A 83 9.72 -1.14 25.78
CA GLU A 83 9.04 -2.42 25.53
C GLU A 83 7.87 -2.31 24.55
N ILE A 84 7.35 -1.10 24.35
CA ILE A 84 6.25 -0.82 23.41
C ILE A 84 6.77 -0.04 22.22
N ILE A 85 6.51 -0.57 21.05
CA ILE A 85 6.93 0.00 19.76
C ILE A 85 5.70 0.50 19.01
N ALA A 86 5.81 1.69 18.43
CA ALA A 86 4.82 2.28 17.54
C ALA A 86 5.47 2.62 16.18
N LEU A 87 4.81 2.24 15.08
CA LEU A 87 5.33 2.47 13.73
C LEU A 87 4.53 3.55 13.02
N LEU A 88 5.23 4.49 12.41
CA LEU A 88 4.66 5.49 11.50
C LEU A 88 5.39 5.48 10.16
N ASP A 89 4.81 6.13 9.18
CA ASP A 89 5.44 6.48 7.91
C ASP A 89 5.44 8.01 7.75
N SER A 90 6.40 8.54 7.01
CA SER A 90 6.57 9.98 6.78
C SER A 90 5.38 10.68 6.11
N MET A 91 4.49 9.91 5.47
CA MET A 91 3.26 10.39 4.82
C MET A 91 1.99 10.07 5.62
N THR A 92 2.12 9.80 6.91
CA THR A 92 0.98 9.54 7.80
C THR A 92 0.86 10.62 8.88
N VAL A 93 -0.34 10.84 9.37
CA VAL A 93 -0.62 11.75 10.49
C VAL A 93 -1.53 11.03 11.47
N PRO A 94 -1.09 10.76 12.70
CA PRO A 94 -1.91 10.08 13.71
C PRO A 94 -2.95 11.02 14.31
N LYS A 95 -4.08 10.45 14.80
CA LYS A 95 -5.00 11.16 15.69
C LYS A 95 -4.33 11.40 17.05
N SER A 96 -4.80 12.39 17.79
CA SER A 96 -4.24 12.75 19.11
C SER A 96 -4.32 11.64 20.16
N THR A 97 -5.27 10.73 20.04
CA THR A 97 -5.45 9.59 20.99
C THR A 97 -4.75 8.31 20.56
N TRP A 98 -4.02 8.33 19.42
CA TRP A 98 -3.46 7.13 18.83
C TRP A 98 -2.57 6.31 19.79
N LEU A 99 -1.63 6.98 20.46
CA LEU A 99 -0.71 6.31 21.41
C LEU A 99 -1.44 5.84 22.65
N GLU A 100 -2.35 6.66 23.20
CA GLU A 100 -3.13 6.32 24.40
C GLU A 100 -4.04 5.11 24.16
N ASP A 101 -4.78 5.11 23.05
CA ASP A 101 -5.67 4.01 22.71
C ASP A 101 -4.90 2.69 22.51
N GLY A 102 -3.73 2.79 21.84
CA GLY A 102 -2.84 1.65 21.65
C GLY A 102 -2.27 1.12 22.95
N PHE A 103 -1.74 2.01 23.79
CA PHE A 103 -1.21 1.64 25.11
C PHE A 103 -2.28 0.96 25.98
N ARG A 104 -3.47 1.56 26.06
CA ARG A 104 -4.61 1.01 26.81
C ARG A 104 -5.01 -0.38 26.33
N ALA A 105 -5.01 -0.60 25.00
CA ALA A 105 -5.38 -1.89 24.46
C ALA A 105 -4.34 -2.99 24.74
N LEU A 106 -3.04 -2.64 24.71
CA LEU A 106 -1.95 -3.55 25.11
C LEU A 106 -1.96 -3.85 26.61
N SER A 107 -2.10 -2.83 27.45
CA SER A 107 -2.09 -2.95 28.92
C SER A 107 -3.24 -3.82 29.42
N ASN A 108 -4.40 -3.74 28.80
CA ASN A 108 -5.55 -4.58 29.11
C ASN A 108 -5.43 -6.02 28.55
N GLN A 109 -4.27 -6.40 28.03
CA GLN A 109 -3.98 -7.71 27.44
C GLN A 109 -4.99 -8.14 26.34
N LYS A 110 -5.65 -7.19 25.73
CA LYS A 110 -6.60 -7.46 24.62
C LYS A 110 -5.88 -7.98 23.40
N ALA A 111 -4.62 -7.53 23.18
CA ALA A 111 -3.77 -7.94 22.07
C ALA A 111 -2.28 -7.83 22.43
N GLU A 112 -1.42 -8.53 21.70
CA GLU A 112 0.05 -8.33 21.67
C GLU A 112 0.47 -7.38 20.55
N PHE A 113 -0.39 -7.23 19.55
CA PHE A 113 -0.17 -6.41 18.37
C PHE A 113 -1.45 -5.67 17.95
N ILE A 114 -1.37 -4.36 17.79
CA ILE A 114 -2.47 -3.53 17.35
C ILE A 114 -2.10 -2.95 15.98
N PHE A 115 -2.89 -3.25 14.95
CA PHE A 115 -2.70 -2.68 13.63
C PHE A 115 -3.16 -1.23 13.57
N GLY A 116 -2.53 -0.45 12.68
CA GLY A 116 -3.08 0.83 12.29
C GLY A 116 -4.38 0.68 11.50
N LYS A 117 -5.28 1.63 11.64
CA LYS A 117 -6.48 1.75 10.82
C LYS A 117 -6.45 3.10 10.09
N CYS A 118 -5.98 3.05 8.84
CA CYS A 118 -5.78 4.21 8.01
C CYS A 118 -7.04 4.63 7.26
N ILE A 119 -7.20 5.93 7.05
CA ILE A 119 -8.04 6.50 6.01
C ILE A 119 -7.19 7.28 5.03
N ALA A 120 -7.44 7.08 3.74
CA ALA A 120 -6.72 7.76 2.67
C ALA A 120 -7.22 9.19 2.48
N VAL A 121 -6.30 10.16 2.47
CA VAL A 121 -6.59 11.58 2.24
C VAL A 121 -5.94 12.02 0.94
N SER A 122 -6.69 12.70 0.09
CA SER A 122 -6.21 13.28 -1.17
C SER A 122 -6.13 14.79 -1.06
N GLU A 123 -5.05 15.38 -1.56
CA GLU A 123 -4.79 16.82 -1.51
C GLU A 123 -4.93 17.51 -2.88
N SER A 124 -5.13 16.74 -3.94
CA SER A 124 -5.34 17.23 -5.30
C SER A 124 -6.36 16.38 -6.04
N TYR A 125 -6.86 16.90 -7.16
CA TYR A 125 -7.75 16.13 -8.04
C TYR A 125 -7.10 14.81 -8.49
N PHE A 126 -5.84 14.87 -8.95
CA PHE A 126 -5.13 13.67 -9.41
C PHE A 126 -4.95 12.64 -8.28
N SER A 127 -4.55 13.08 -7.08
CA SER A 127 -4.44 12.19 -5.93
C SER A 127 -5.79 11.60 -5.52
N ARG A 128 -6.91 12.33 -5.71
CA ARG A 128 -8.26 11.80 -5.49
C ARG A 128 -8.63 10.71 -6.49
N VAL A 129 -8.31 10.89 -7.76
CA VAL A 129 -8.49 9.85 -8.79
C VAL A 129 -7.72 8.58 -8.41
N VAL A 130 -6.45 8.72 -8.03
CA VAL A 130 -5.62 7.58 -7.60
C VAL A 130 -6.17 6.93 -6.33
N LYS A 131 -6.61 7.73 -5.35
CA LYS A 131 -7.26 7.25 -4.13
C LYS A 131 -8.50 6.41 -4.45
N ALA A 132 -9.39 6.91 -5.29
CA ALA A 132 -10.62 6.22 -5.69
C ALA A 132 -10.34 4.84 -6.33
N LEU A 133 -9.26 4.73 -7.11
CA LEU A 133 -8.85 3.49 -7.76
C LEU A 133 -8.08 2.52 -6.85
N THR A 134 -7.65 2.95 -5.65
CA THR A 134 -6.82 2.16 -4.74
C THR A 134 -7.49 1.90 -3.40
N TYR A 135 -7.40 2.83 -2.46
CA TYR A 135 -7.93 2.70 -1.10
C TYR A 135 -9.38 3.16 -0.97
N GLY A 136 -9.81 4.13 -1.78
CA GLY A 136 -11.14 4.73 -1.68
C GLY A 136 -11.32 5.61 -0.45
N CYS A 137 -12.56 5.70 0.03
CA CYS A 137 -12.95 6.46 1.22
C CYS A 137 -13.14 5.58 2.46
N LEU A 138 -13.00 4.26 2.32
CA LEU A 138 -13.11 3.33 3.44
C LEU A 138 -11.79 3.26 4.20
N SER A 139 -11.88 3.02 5.50
CA SER A 139 -10.68 2.75 6.31
C SER A 139 -10.13 1.37 6.02
N PHE A 140 -8.81 1.24 6.08
CA PHE A 140 -8.12 -0.02 5.81
C PHE A 140 -7.05 -0.32 6.88
N ARG A 141 -6.76 -1.60 7.06
CA ARG A 141 -5.69 -2.06 7.93
C ARG A 141 -4.34 -1.67 7.33
N SER A 142 -3.42 -1.22 8.17
CA SER A 142 -2.08 -0.81 7.76
C SER A 142 -1.04 -1.16 8.81
N LEU A 143 0.20 -1.27 8.37
CA LEU A 143 1.34 -1.36 9.28
C LEU A 143 1.71 0.00 9.87
N PRO A 144 1.74 1.10 9.12
CA PRO A 144 1.79 2.43 9.73
C PRO A 144 0.62 2.64 10.69
N GLY A 145 0.93 3.14 11.89
CA GLY A 145 -0.02 3.26 13.00
C GLY A 145 -0.13 2.02 13.89
N SER A 146 0.63 0.96 13.60
CA SER A 146 0.68 -0.21 14.48
C SER A 146 1.44 0.07 15.75
N ILE A 147 0.95 -0.52 16.87
CA ILE A 147 1.56 -0.47 18.19
C ILE A 147 1.62 -1.90 18.73
N PHE A 148 2.78 -2.32 19.24
CA PHE A 148 2.97 -3.70 19.69
C PHE A 148 4.03 -3.81 20.78
N GLN A 149 3.99 -4.93 21.51
CA GLN A 149 5.00 -5.26 22.49
C GLN A 149 6.25 -5.79 21.79
N LEU A 150 7.43 -5.30 22.13
CA LEU A 150 8.71 -5.70 21.53
C LEU A 150 8.92 -7.21 21.57
N LYS A 151 8.48 -7.88 22.68
CA LYS A 151 8.54 -9.33 22.82
C LYS A 151 7.78 -10.11 21.74
N ALA A 152 6.78 -9.50 21.08
CA ALA A 152 6.06 -10.14 19.99
C ALA A 152 6.99 -10.44 18.80
N LEU A 153 8.07 -9.66 18.63
CA LEU A 153 9.06 -9.89 17.58
C LEU A 153 9.80 -11.22 17.74
N ASN A 154 9.92 -11.76 18.95
CA ASN A 154 10.54 -13.08 19.15
C ASN A 154 9.79 -14.19 18.41
N LYS A 155 8.49 -14.01 18.20
CA LYS A 155 7.62 -14.92 17.46
C LYS A 155 7.50 -14.51 15.99
N ILE A 156 7.26 -13.22 15.74
CA ILE A 156 6.98 -12.68 14.38
C ILE A 156 8.26 -12.61 13.55
N GLY A 157 9.39 -12.26 14.16
CA GLY A 157 10.62 -11.87 13.46
C GLY A 157 10.57 -10.46 12.89
N ILE A 158 11.68 -10.03 12.32
CA ILE A 158 11.83 -8.70 11.70
C ILE A 158 11.16 -8.65 10.32
N GLN A 159 10.96 -7.43 9.80
CA GLN A 159 10.43 -7.21 8.46
C GLN A 159 11.44 -7.57 7.37
N VAL A 160 10.95 -7.92 6.17
CA VAL A 160 11.82 -8.18 5.00
C VAL A 160 12.52 -6.89 4.58
N GLU A 161 13.87 -6.92 4.47
CA GLU A 161 14.67 -5.71 4.29
C GLU A 161 14.95 -5.34 2.83
N ASN A 162 15.01 -6.34 1.94
CA ASN A 162 15.55 -6.15 0.57
C ASN A 162 14.47 -5.93 -0.49
N VAL A 163 13.33 -5.38 -0.11
CA VAL A 163 12.20 -5.10 -1.01
C VAL A 163 11.73 -3.66 -0.87
N ARG A 164 11.33 -3.08 -2.00
CA ARG A 164 10.85 -1.69 -2.05
C ARG A 164 9.41 -1.54 -1.57
N ALA A 165 8.62 -2.60 -1.64
CA ALA A 165 7.21 -2.63 -1.24
C ALA A 165 6.75 -4.07 -0.98
N GLY A 166 5.63 -4.20 -0.24
CA GLY A 166 5.01 -5.48 0.10
C GLY A 166 5.56 -6.10 1.38
N GLU A 167 6.58 -5.51 1.99
CA GLU A 167 7.11 -5.91 3.29
C GLU A 167 6.07 -5.80 4.41
N ASP A 168 5.19 -4.82 4.30
CA ASP A 168 4.06 -4.59 5.19
C ASP A 168 2.99 -5.69 5.07
N ILE A 169 2.62 -6.03 3.84
CA ILE A 169 1.65 -7.10 3.57
C ILE A 169 2.21 -8.45 4.04
N GLU A 170 3.49 -8.72 3.73
CA GLU A 170 4.16 -9.96 4.17
C GLU A 170 4.15 -10.07 5.70
N TRP A 171 4.49 -9.00 6.40
CA TRP A 171 4.56 -9.02 7.84
C TRP A 171 3.17 -9.16 8.48
N ILE A 172 2.13 -8.48 7.94
CA ILE A 172 0.74 -8.64 8.37
C ILE A 172 0.28 -10.09 8.19
N GLN A 173 0.54 -10.71 7.03
CA GLN A 173 0.19 -12.10 6.77
C GLN A 173 0.93 -13.06 7.70
N ARG A 174 2.18 -12.80 8.03
CA ARG A 174 2.99 -13.59 8.96
C ARG A 174 2.44 -13.50 10.39
N ILE A 175 2.04 -12.31 10.85
CA ILE A 175 1.38 -12.10 12.14
C ILE A 175 0.09 -12.93 12.23
N GLU A 176 -0.73 -12.91 11.18
CA GLU A 176 -1.98 -13.68 11.11
C GLU A 176 -1.71 -15.19 11.08
N TYR A 177 -0.77 -15.63 10.25
CA TYR A 177 -0.40 -17.05 10.13
C TYR A 177 0.13 -17.64 11.43
N LEU A 178 0.92 -16.86 12.18
CA LEU A 178 1.46 -17.29 13.49
C LEU A 178 0.44 -17.22 14.62
N GLY A 179 -0.78 -16.79 14.36
CA GLY A 179 -1.83 -16.69 15.37
C GLY A 179 -1.52 -15.69 16.50
N ILE A 180 -0.71 -14.65 16.20
CA ILE A 180 -0.41 -13.60 17.18
C ILE A 180 -1.72 -12.89 17.55
N LYS A 181 -1.95 -12.76 18.86
CA LYS A 181 -3.14 -12.07 19.37
C LYS A 181 -3.12 -10.61 18.94
N SER A 182 -3.79 -10.33 17.83
CA SER A 182 -3.81 -9.01 17.20
C SER A 182 -5.21 -8.44 17.10
N MET A 183 -5.31 -7.12 17.08
CA MET A 183 -6.57 -6.41 16.89
C MET A 183 -6.39 -5.18 15.99
N GLN A 184 -7.52 -4.66 15.52
CA GLN A 184 -7.60 -3.39 14.82
C GLN A 184 -8.54 -2.45 15.58
N PRO A 185 -8.25 -1.15 15.71
CA PRO A 185 -9.14 -0.20 16.34
C PRO A 185 -10.52 -0.14 15.67
N SER A 186 -11.58 0.18 16.44
CA SER A 186 -12.93 0.39 15.90
C SER A 186 -12.95 1.53 14.89
N ASP A 187 -12.26 2.63 15.23
CA ASP A 187 -12.21 3.84 14.41
C ASP A 187 -10.84 4.02 13.74
N GLN A 188 -10.82 4.78 12.64
CA GLN A 188 -9.57 5.16 12.00
C GLN A 188 -8.75 6.02 12.98
N ASN A 189 -7.46 5.71 13.08
CA ASN A 189 -6.53 6.41 13.95
C ASN A 189 -5.36 7.06 13.21
N ILE A 190 -5.25 6.81 11.90
CA ILE A 190 -4.18 7.34 11.04
C ILE A 190 -4.77 7.91 9.75
N TYR A 191 -4.30 9.08 9.35
CA TYR A 191 -4.53 9.69 8.06
C TYR A 191 -3.33 9.42 7.14
N TYR A 192 -3.57 8.90 5.94
CA TYR A 192 -2.52 8.55 4.96
C TYR A 192 -2.57 9.46 3.73
N TYR A 193 -1.46 10.12 3.40
CA TYR A 193 -1.31 11.09 2.33
C TYR A 193 -0.40 10.63 1.18
N GLY A 194 0.04 9.39 1.16
CA GLY A 194 1.11 8.89 0.28
C GLY A 194 0.72 8.67 -1.17
N PHE A 195 -0.09 9.55 -1.77
CA PHE A 195 -0.45 9.47 -3.19
C PHE A 195 0.52 10.21 -4.09
N PRO A 196 0.82 9.69 -5.29
CA PRO A 196 1.58 10.44 -6.28
C PRO A 196 0.78 11.65 -6.75
N ASN A 197 1.47 12.75 -7.02
CA ASN A 197 0.88 14.00 -7.50
C ASN A 197 1.03 14.22 -9.01
N SER A 198 1.60 13.24 -9.73
CA SER A 198 1.76 13.28 -11.19
C SER A 198 1.72 11.88 -11.80
N LEU A 199 1.42 11.84 -13.11
CA LEU A 199 1.33 10.61 -13.89
C LEU A 199 2.66 9.84 -13.91
N LEU A 200 3.78 10.54 -14.07
CA LEU A 200 5.11 9.92 -14.07
C LEU A 200 5.44 9.28 -12.72
N LYS A 201 5.13 9.96 -11.62
CA LYS A 201 5.31 9.40 -10.26
C LYS A 201 4.38 8.21 -10.04
N LEU A 202 3.17 8.22 -10.58
CA LEU A 202 2.24 7.09 -10.55
C LEU A 202 2.86 5.87 -11.26
N ILE A 203 3.28 6.03 -12.51
CA ILE A 203 3.86 4.96 -13.34
C ILE A 203 5.06 4.35 -12.62
N LYS A 204 6.01 5.19 -12.19
CA LYS A 204 7.20 4.74 -11.46
C LYS A 204 6.85 3.95 -10.21
N LYS A 205 5.95 4.50 -9.37
CA LYS A 205 5.55 3.87 -8.10
C LYS A 205 4.90 2.51 -8.34
N TRP A 206 3.95 2.40 -9.27
CA TRP A 206 3.22 1.14 -9.51
C TRP A 206 4.08 0.07 -10.17
N ASN A 207 4.99 0.46 -11.06
CA ASN A 207 5.96 -0.47 -11.64
C ASN A 207 6.90 -1.03 -10.56
N GLU A 208 7.52 -0.15 -9.76
CA GLU A 208 8.40 -0.56 -8.65
C GLU A 208 7.67 -1.49 -7.67
N TYR A 209 6.41 -1.17 -7.31
CA TYR A 209 5.62 -1.96 -6.38
C TYR A 209 5.25 -3.33 -6.97
N SER A 210 4.89 -3.40 -8.25
CA SER A 210 4.53 -4.67 -8.87
C SER A 210 5.72 -5.64 -8.94
N ILE A 211 6.91 -5.13 -9.26
CA ILE A 211 8.15 -5.91 -9.27
C ILE A 211 8.54 -6.34 -7.86
N ALA A 212 8.44 -5.45 -6.87
CA ALA A 212 8.76 -5.77 -5.48
C ALA A 212 7.83 -6.85 -4.92
N ASN A 213 6.52 -6.71 -5.13
CA ASN A 213 5.52 -7.69 -4.70
C ASN A 213 5.71 -9.06 -5.37
N ALA A 214 6.23 -9.08 -6.60
CA ALA A 214 6.54 -10.33 -7.29
C ALA A 214 7.69 -11.11 -6.63
N LYS A 215 8.59 -10.43 -5.91
CA LYS A 215 9.70 -11.05 -5.17
C LYS A 215 9.26 -11.71 -3.86
N LEU A 216 8.09 -11.39 -3.35
CA LEU A 216 7.55 -11.90 -2.09
C LEU A 216 6.49 -12.96 -2.32
N ASN A 217 6.37 -13.90 -1.37
CA ASN A 217 5.32 -14.91 -1.36
C ASN A 217 4.01 -14.37 -0.77
N ILE A 218 3.58 -13.20 -1.28
CA ILE A 218 2.35 -12.53 -0.87
C ILE A 218 1.32 -12.57 -2.00
N LEU A 219 0.04 -12.50 -1.66
CA LEU A 219 -1.07 -12.46 -2.61
C LEU A 219 -1.03 -13.61 -3.65
N THR A 220 -0.57 -14.79 -3.23
CA THR A 220 -0.35 -15.95 -4.14
C THR A 220 -1.63 -16.33 -4.88
N PHE A 221 -2.77 -16.38 -4.19
CA PHE A 221 -4.06 -16.69 -4.80
C PHE A 221 -4.44 -15.68 -5.89
N GLN A 222 -4.26 -14.38 -5.64
CA GLN A 222 -4.51 -13.35 -6.65
C GLN A 222 -3.56 -13.48 -7.85
N LYS A 223 -2.28 -13.79 -7.62
CA LYS A 223 -1.30 -14.03 -8.70
C LYS A 223 -1.74 -15.19 -9.60
N VAL A 224 -2.20 -16.27 -9.00
CA VAL A 224 -2.68 -17.48 -9.73
C VAL A 224 -3.93 -17.13 -10.55
N ILE A 225 -4.92 -16.44 -9.97
CA ILE A 225 -6.11 -16.01 -10.71
C ILE A 225 -5.72 -15.12 -11.90
N TYR A 226 -4.86 -14.14 -11.69
CA TYR A 226 -4.38 -13.27 -12.78
C TYR A 226 -3.68 -14.06 -13.88
N PHE A 227 -2.92 -15.09 -13.52
CA PHE A 227 -2.31 -15.98 -14.49
C PHE A 227 -3.35 -16.63 -15.39
N TYR A 228 -4.32 -17.33 -14.80
CA TYR A 228 -5.36 -17.98 -15.57
C TYR A 228 -6.15 -17.02 -16.43
N LEU A 229 -6.54 -15.85 -15.89
CA LEU A 229 -7.26 -14.84 -16.66
C LEU A 229 -6.44 -14.31 -17.85
N ILE A 230 -5.16 -13.99 -17.64
CA ILE A 230 -4.28 -13.52 -18.72
C ILE A 230 -4.07 -14.63 -19.75
N SER A 231 -3.90 -15.89 -19.32
CA SER A 231 -3.73 -17.02 -20.24
C SER A 231 -4.98 -17.27 -21.07
N ILE A 232 -6.17 -17.22 -20.47
CA ILE A 232 -7.44 -17.38 -21.19
C ILE A 232 -7.62 -16.24 -22.20
N LEU A 233 -7.38 -14.99 -21.80
CA LEU A 233 -7.48 -13.83 -22.70
C LEU A 233 -6.46 -13.92 -23.84
N ALA A 234 -5.23 -14.36 -23.55
CA ALA A 234 -4.21 -14.53 -24.58
C ALA A 234 -4.57 -15.64 -25.58
N LEU A 235 -5.08 -16.79 -25.11
CA LEU A 235 -5.55 -17.87 -25.97
C LEU A 235 -6.74 -17.43 -26.81
N TYR A 236 -7.68 -16.70 -26.22
CA TYR A 236 -8.82 -16.16 -26.94
C TYR A 236 -8.37 -15.13 -27.98
N PHE A 237 -7.42 -14.26 -27.66
CA PHE A 237 -6.83 -13.31 -28.59
C PHE A 237 -6.14 -14.00 -29.76
N LEU A 238 -5.31 -15.03 -29.50
CA LEU A 238 -4.64 -15.81 -30.54
C LEU A 238 -5.66 -16.52 -31.45
N TYR A 239 -6.73 -17.07 -30.87
CA TYR A 239 -7.80 -17.73 -31.63
C TYR A 239 -8.54 -16.73 -32.53
N THR A 240 -8.80 -15.51 -32.03
CA THR A 240 -9.58 -14.50 -32.75
C THR A 240 -8.72 -13.55 -33.59
N TRP A 241 -7.39 -13.68 -33.55
CA TRP A 241 -6.46 -12.74 -34.20
C TRP A 241 -6.76 -12.49 -35.66
N ASN A 242 -6.95 -13.52 -36.45
CA ASN A 242 -7.23 -13.41 -37.88
C ASN A 242 -8.61 -12.76 -38.14
N TYR A 243 -9.57 -12.98 -37.29
CA TYR A 243 -10.93 -12.47 -37.43
C TYR A 243 -11.06 -10.99 -37.06
N ILE A 244 -10.25 -10.46 -36.15
CA ILE A 244 -10.30 -9.05 -35.71
C ILE A 244 -9.97 -8.11 -36.91
N PHE A 245 -9.09 -8.52 -37.79
CA PHE A 245 -8.66 -7.73 -38.93
C PHE A 245 -9.37 -8.04 -40.26
N THR A 246 -10.05 -9.18 -40.34
CA THR A 246 -10.76 -9.63 -41.54
C THR A 246 -12.28 -9.48 -41.45
N GLU A 247 -12.80 -9.19 -40.26
CA GLU A 247 -14.21 -8.92 -40.07
C GLU A 247 -14.65 -7.64 -40.77
N GLY A 248 -15.47 -7.78 -41.75
CA GLY A 248 -16.02 -6.72 -42.61
C GLY A 248 -16.62 -7.30 -43.87
N GLN A 249 -16.30 -8.55 -44.18
CA GLN A 249 -16.95 -9.30 -45.22
C GLN A 249 -17.92 -10.33 -44.62
N TRP A 250 -19.19 -10.25 -44.98
CA TRP A 250 -20.19 -11.23 -44.61
C TRP A 250 -19.78 -12.57 -45.24
N ASP A 251 -19.35 -13.50 -44.41
CA ASP A 251 -19.30 -14.89 -44.79
C ASP A 251 -20.50 -15.57 -44.11
N GLU A 252 -21.52 -15.87 -44.91
CA GLU A 252 -22.75 -16.52 -44.48
C GLU A 252 -22.50 -17.90 -43.87
N SER A 253 -21.30 -18.44 -44.05
CA SER A 253 -20.96 -19.82 -43.64
C SER A 253 -20.51 -19.94 -42.18
N THR A 254 -20.19 -18.86 -41.46
CA THR A 254 -19.44 -18.97 -40.21
C THR A 254 -20.09 -18.38 -38.96
N SER A 255 -21.03 -17.48 -39.05
CA SER A 255 -21.79 -17.03 -37.86
C SER A 255 -23.09 -16.31 -38.20
N PHE A 256 -24.12 -16.57 -37.40
CA PHE A 256 -25.43 -15.90 -37.49
C PHE A 256 -25.37 -14.42 -37.15
N ILE A 257 -24.36 -13.99 -36.39
CA ILE A 257 -24.14 -12.57 -35.97
C ILE A 257 -22.85 -12.07 -36.59
N PRO A 258 -22.92 -11.07 -37.50
CA PRO A 258 -21.73 -10.47 -38.10
C PRO A 258 -20.86 -9.81 -37.04
N ASN A 259 -19.55 -9.81 -37.27
CA ASN A 259 -18.55 -9.17 -36.38
C ASN A 259 -18.59 -9.67 -34.91
N LEU A 260 -18.96 -10.95 -34.68
CA LEU A 260 -19.12 -11.51 -33.35
C LEU A 260 -17.85 -11.34 -32.49
N ASN A 261 -16.66 -11.48 -33.09
CA ASN A 261 -15.40 -11.33 -32.37
C ASN A 261 -15.15 -9.86 -31.96
N THR A 262 -15.41 -8.89 -32.82
CA THR A 262 -15.31 -7.47 -32.51
C THR A 262 -16.30 -7.06 -31.43
N ILE A 263 -17.54 -7.56 -31.49
CA ILE A 263 -18.55 -7.35 -30.46
C ILE A 263 -18.09 -7.94 -29.13
N SER A 264 -17.59 -9.17 -29.11
CA SER A 264 -17.16 -9.82 -27.87
C SER A 264 -15.98 -9.12 -27.20
N TRP A 265 -14.97 -8.68 -27.99
CA TRP A 265 -13.86 -7.86 -27.46
C TRP A 265 -14.33 -6.51 -26.93
N SER A 266 -15.24 -5.85 -27.65
CA SER A 266 -15.81 -4.57 -27.23
C SER A 266 -16.60 -4.71 -25.92
N LEU A 267 -17.37 -5.78 -25.76
CA LEU A 267 -18.08 -6.11 -24.52
C LEU A 267 -17.13 -6.41 -23.37
N LEU A 268 -16.09 -7.20 -23.58
CA LEU A 268 -15.08 -7.52 -22.56
C LEU A 268 -14.36 -6.26 -22.10
N PHE A 269 -13.94 -5.42 -23.04
CA PHE A 269 -13.32 -4.13 -22.72
C PHE A 269 -14.30 -3.19 -22.01
N GLY A 270 -15.53 -3.10 -22.47
CA GLY A 270 -16.59 -2.30 -21.86
C GLY A 270 -16.89 -2.72 -20.43
N MET A 271 -17.02 -4.02 -20.18
CA MET A 271 -17.19 -4.57 -18.82
C MET A 271 -15.99 -4.27 -17.90
N TYR A 272 -14.78 -4.49 -18.42
CA TYR A 272 -13.57 -4.11 -17.69
C TYR A 272 -13.55 -2.62 -17.35
N PHE A 273 -13.77 -1.78 -18.36
CA PHE A 273 -13.73 -0.32 -18.21
C PHE A 273 -14.80 0.17 -17.25
N PHE A 274 -16.04 -0.30 -17.37
CA PHE A 274 -17.14 -0.01 -16.46
C PHE A 274 -16.82 -0.44 -15.02
N SER A 275 -16.32 -1.64 -14.86
CA SER A 275 -15.95 -2.19 -13.55
C SER A 275 -14.85 -1.35 -12.90
N ARG A 276 -13.86 -0.93 -13.68
CA ARG A 276 -12.67 -0.19 -13.21
C ARG A 276 -12.96 1.27 -12.94
N SER A 277 -13.84 1.89 -13.74
CA SER A 277 -14.15 3.31 -13.69
C SER A 277 -15.32 3.67 -12.77
N ILE A 278 -16.28 2.77 -12.61
CA ILE A 278 -17.51 3.04 -11.88
C ILE A 278 -17.66 2.11 -10.67
N LEU A 279 -17.72 0.79 -10.88
CA LEU A 279 -18.02 -0.15 -9.79
C LEU A 279 -16.96 -0.13 -8.69
N LEU A 280 -15.68 -0.15 -9.05
CA LEU A 280 -14.59 -0.19 -8.09
C LEU A 280 -14.53 1.08 -7.21
N PRO A 281 -14.56 2.32 -7.75
CA PRO A 281 -14.60 3.52 -6.92
C PRO A 281 -15.82 3.58 -6.00
N LEU A 282 -17.01 3.24 -6.51
CA LEU A 282 -18.24 3.23 -5.72
C LEU A 282 -18.19 2.18 -4.60
N SER A 283 -17.70 0.96 -4.88
CA SER A 283 -17.54 -0.10 -3.87
C SER A 283 -16.53 0.27 -2.77
N LYS A 284 -15.62 1.20 -3.07
CA LYS A 284 -14.66 1.76 -2.12
C LYS A 284 -15.14 3.03 -1.42
N GLY A 285 -16.43 3.35 -1.53
CA GLY A 285 -17.06 4.45 -0.82
C GLY A 285 -16.90 5.83 -1.47
N GLU A 286 -16.44 5.91 -2.74
CA GLU A 286 -16.51 7.20 -3.45
C GLU A 286 -17.95 7.58 -3.78
N THR A 287 -18.21 8.87 -3.83
CA THR A 287 -19.56 9.36 -4.10
C THR A 287 -19.93 9.26 -5.58
N PHE A 288 -21.19 8.96 -5.86
CA PHE A 288 -21.72 8.96 -7.22
C PHE A 288 -21.47 10.28 -7.96
N ARG A 289 -21.61 11.41 -7.24
CA ARG A 289 -21.33 12.76 -7.76
C ARG A 289 -19.86 12.98 -8.19
N PHE A 290 -18.94 12.26 -7.58
CA PHE A 290 -17.53 12.32 -8.00
C PHE A 290 -17.29 11.46 -9.23
N VAL A 291 -17.91 10.28 -9.30
CA VAL A 291 -17.68 9.33 -10.41
C VAL A 291 -18.34 9.81 -11.70
N LEU A 292 -19.56 10.30 -11.61
CA LEU A 292 -20.37 10.74 -12.75
C LEU A 292 -20.62 12.27 -12.70
N PRO A 293 -20.86 12.92 -13.85
CA PRO A 293 -21.02 12.30 -15.18
C PRO A 293 -19.71 12.09 -15.94
N PHE A 294 -18.58 12.75 -15.61
CA PHE A 294 -17.38 12.78 -16.48
C PHE A 294 -16.15 12.08 -15.91
N ASN A 295 -16.00 12.01 -14.59
CA ASN A 295 -14.77 11.49 -13.98
C ASN A 295 -14.57 9.99 -14.22
N TRP A 296 -15.64 9.23 -14.56
CA TRP A 296 -15.50 7.81 -14.90
C TRP A 296 -14.54 7.58 -16.05
N ILE A 297 -14.45 8.51 -17.03
CA ILE A 297 -13.48 8.40 -18.14
C ILE A 297 -12.05 8.50 -17.60
N VAL A 298 -11.78 9.52 -16.76
CA VAL A 298 -10.46 9.72 -16.16
C VAL A 298 -10.09 8.56 -15.24
N LEU A 299 -11.04 8.07 -14.45
CA LEU A 299 -10.89 6.89 -13.59
C LEU A 299 -10.57 5.64 -14.42
N GLY A 300 -11.33 5.40 -15.50
CA GLY A 300 -11.12 4.25 -16.39
C GLY A 300 -9.76 4.27 -17.05
N LEU A 301 -9.37 5.40 -17.65
CA LEU A 301 -8.07 5.56 -18.31
C LEU A 301 -6.91 5.45 -17.33
N THR A 302 -7.01 6.08 -16.16
CA THR A 302 -5.99 5.99 -15.11
C THR A 302 -5.90 4.56 -14.57
N GLY A 303 -7.05 3.90 -14.37
CA GLY A 303 -7.11 2.50 -13.93
C GLY A 303 -6.46 1.56 -14.93
N LEU A 304 -6.77 1.71 -16.22
CA LEU A 304 -6.15 0.94 -17.31
C LEU A 304 -4.63 1.13 -17.33
N LEU A 305 -4.16 2.38 -17.26
CA LEU A 305 -2.73 2.65 -17.19
C LEU A 305 -2.07 1.99 -15.98
N MET A 306 -2.69 2.08 -14.80
CA MET A 306 -2.17 1.43 -13.59
C MET A 306 -2.06 -0.09 -13.76
N ASP A 307 -3.00 -0.72 -14.46
CA ASP A 307 -2.99 -2.16 -14.67
C ASP A 307 -1.96 -2.58 -15.72
N ILE A 308 -1.78 -1.79 -16.80
CA ILE A 308 -0.71 -1.98 -17.79
C ILE A 308 0.67 -1.87 -17.13
N VAL A 309 0.90 -0.86 -16.32
CA VAL A 309 2.19 -0.62 -15.63
C VAL A 309 2.56 -1.76 -14.67
N LYS A 310 1.58 -2.52 -14.18
CA LYS A 310 1.84 -3.69 -13.32
C LYS A 310 2.21 -4.96 -14.09
N ILE A 311 2.01 -5.01 -15.41
CA ILE A 311 2.26 -6.22 -16.22
C ILE A 311 3.69 -6.76 -16.06
N PRO A 312 4.77 -5.94 -16.13
CA PRO A 312 6.13 -6.46 -15.99
C PRO A 312 6.34 -7.21 -14.67
N GLY A 313 5.87 -6.64 -13.55
CA GLY A 313 5.98 -7.30 -12.25
C GLY A 313 5.13 -8.56 -12.15
N ARG A 314 3.93 -8.58 -12.76
CA ARG A 314 3.09 -9.78 -12.80
C ARG A 314 3.75 -10.90 -13.61
N VAL A 315 4.27 -10.58 -14.79
CA VAL A 315 5.00 -11.56 -15.62
C VAL A 315 6.22 -12.11 -14.88
N TYR A 316 7.02 -11.24 -14.27
CA TYR A 316 8.17 -11.66 -13.45
C TYR A 316 7.74 -12.59 -12.30
N GLY A 317 6.65 -12.26 -11.61
CA GLY A 317 6.11 -13.10 -10.54
C GLY A 317 5.65 -14.48 -11.02
N LEU A 318 5.07 -14.57 -12.23
CA LEU A 318 4.65 -15.82 -12.86
C LEU A 318 5.82 -16.72 -13.20
N ILE A 319 6.84 -16.18 -13.87
CA ILE A 319 8.05 -16.92 -14.24
C ILE A 319 8.69 -17.53 -12.98
N ARG A 320 8.67 -16.79 -11.88
CA ARG A 320 9.22 -17.25 -10.59
C ARG A 320 8.38 -18.37 -9.97
N ILE A 321 7.06 -18.34 -10.09
CA ILE A 321 6.16 -19.40 -9.58
C ILE A 321 6.36 -20.70 -10.37
N ILE A 322 6.57 -20.61 -11.70
CA ILE A 322 6.77 -21.78 -12.58
C ILE A 322 8.18 -22.40 -12.38
N GLY A 323 9.03 -21.78 -11.55
CA GLY A 323 10.36 -22.34 -11.23
C GLY A 323 11.41 -22.08 -12.29
N ILE A 324 11.15 -21.24 -13.28
CA ILE A 324 12.14 -20.82 -14.25
C ILE A 324 13.11 -19.86 -13.55
N LYS A 325 14.32 -20.35 -13.22
CA LYS A 325 15.39 -19.50 -12.73
C LYS A 325 15.84 -18.56 -13.85
N ILE A 326 15.43 -17.31 -13.79
CA ILE A 326 16.08 -16.27 -14.61
C ILE A 326 17.41 -15.96 -13.93
N LYS A 327 18.51 -16.24 -14.65
CA LYS A 327 19.87 -15.86 -14.24
C LYS A 327 20.04 -14.34 -14.26
#